data_9ab336fa149fb9daa3860e9fc3759d83
#
_entry.id   9ab336fa149fb9daa3860e9fc3759d83
#
_cell.length_a   1.000
_cell.length_b   1.000
_cell.length_c   1.000
_cell.angle_alpha   90.00
_cell.angle_beta   90.00
_cell.angle_gamma   90.00
#
_symmetry.space_group_name_H-M   'P 1'
#
loop_
_entity.id
_entity.type
_entity.pdbx_description
1 polymer ?
#
loop_
_entity_poly.entity_id
_entity_poly.type
_entity_poly.pdbx_seq_one_letter_code
_entity_poly.pdbx_strand_id
1 'polypeptide(L)'
;ALIYGIVGGTPQYLLQMNDNLSIEANIKNTFLNPMSFLYEEPINLLKQEVREPAIYTAIITAIATGHSRMSEISSKVGENTNVCARYLKNLISLGIIKREMPYGETNSKKTIYSIEDNMFNFWYRFVLNNNSIIVRGATDLVYEKIEGQLSDYMGRIFEEICTQYLWKQLLEGKSPVEFVSLGRWWGNDAVNKRQVEIDIMGEQDKNTALFAECKWRNENVDLDVLETLVDRSMLFHYSKIRYYLFSKTGFTKGCINKAEELGNVTLVSYSDIIKALA
;
A
#
# COMPACT_ATOMS: atom_id res chain seq x y z
N ALA A 1 -10.41 3.05 -7.43
CA ALA A 1 -9.46 2.66 -6.38
C ALA A 1 -9.87 1.38 -5.65
N LEU A 2 -11.10 1.28 -5.10
CA LEU A 2 -11.50 0.11 -4.30
C LEU A 2 -11.36 -1.21 -5.06
N ILE A 3 -11.89 -1.32 -6.28
CA ILE A 3 -11.73 -2.54 -7.10
C ILE A 3 -10.24 -2.84 -7.33
N TYR A 4 -9.45 -1.83 -7.72
CA TYR A 4 -8.00 -2.00 -7.87
C TYR A 4 -7.33 -2.47 -6.58
N GLY A 5 -7.71 -1.90 -5.44
CA GLY A 5 -7.20 -2.31 -4.14
C GLY A 5 -7.54 -3.75 -3.75
N ILE A 6 -8.67 -4.27 -4.25
CA ILE A 6 -9.16 -5.62 -3.93
C ILE A 6 -8.58 -6.67 -4.89
N VAL A 7 -8.54 -6.40 -6.20
CA VAL A 7 -8.17 -7.40 -7.22
C VAL A 7 -6.93 -7.03 -8.05
N GLY A 8 -6.34 -5.86 -7.80
CA GLY A 8 -5.21 -5.40 -8.60
C GLY A 8 -5.60 -5.01 -10.03
N GLY A 9 -4.59 -5.04 -10.92
CA GLY A 9 -4.75 -4.78 -12.36
C GLY A 9 -4.83 -6.02 -13.23
N THR A 10 -4.92 -7.22 -12.66
CA THR A 10 -4.96 -8.48 -13.40
C THR A 10 -6.29 -8.63 -14.14
N PRO A 11 -6.30 -8.70 -15.51
CA PRO A 11 -7.54 -8.73 -16.27
C PRO A 11 -8.50 -9.87 -15.86
N GLN A 12 -7.97 -11.06 -15.59
CA GLN A 12 -8.75 -12.22 -15.15
C GLN A 12 -9.54 -11.96 -13.85
N TYR A 13 -8.95 -11.20 -12.92
CA TYR A 13 -9.59 -10.86 -11.64
C TYR A 13 -10.58 -9.72 -11.80
N LEU A 14 -10.27 -8.74 -12.67
CA LEU A 14 -11.18 -7.65 -13.00
C LEU A 14 -12.46 -8.15 -13.66
N LEU A 15 -12.39 -9.17 -14.51
CA LEU A 15 -13.55 -9.80 -15.14
C LEU A 15 -14.51 -10.48 -14.15
N GLN A 16 -14.07 -10.76 -12.92
CA GLN A 16 -14.94 -11.29 -11.86
C GLN A 16 -15.76 -10.20 -11.17
N MET A 17 -15.40 -8.92 -11.37
CA MET A 17 -16.10 -7.79 -10.78
C MET A 17 -17.22 -7.30 -11.71
N ASN A 18 -18.35 -6.92 -11.11
CA ASN A 18 -19.48 -6.35 -11.84
C ASN A 18 -19.64 -4.88 -11.46
N ASP A 19 -19.47 -3.99 -12.41
CA ASP A 19 -19.55 -2.54 -12.23
C ASP A 19 -20.98 -2.02 -11.94
N ASN A 20 -22.01 -2.85 -12.21
CA ASN A 20 -23.40 -2.55 -11.86
C ASN A 20 -23.75 -2.90 -10.40
N LEU A 21 -22.83 -3.54 -9.67
CA LEU A 21 -23.05 -3.93 -8.27
C LEU A 21 -22.26 -3.03 -7.32
N SER A 22 -22.75 -2.93 -6.08
CA SER A 22 -21.99 -2.28 -5.00
C SER A 22 -20.68 -3.04 -4.71
N ILE A 23 -19.72 -2.39 -4.06
CA ILE A 23 -18.49 -3.03 -3.59
C ILE A 23 -18.81 -4.18 -2.64
N GLU A 24 -19.77 -4.00 -1.74
CA GLU A 24 -20.27 -5.05 -0.86
C GLU A 24 -20.72 -6.28 -1.63
N ALA A 25 -21.63 -6.09 -2.61
CA ALA A 25 -22.16 -7.19 -3.41
C ALA A 25 -21.04 -7.89 -4.21
N ASN A 26 -20.10 -7.14 -4.78
CA ASN A 26 -18.95 -7.70 -5.45
C ASN A 26 -18.11 -8.57 -4.49
N ILE A 27 -17.73 -8.06 -3.32
CA ILE A 27 -16.94 -8.82 -2.33
C ILE A 27 -17.68 -10.08 -1.90
N LYS A 28 -18.99 -9.98 -1.58
CA LYS A 28 -19.79 -11.13 -1.16
C LYS A 28 -19.87 -12.21 -2.26
N ASN A 29 -20.07 -11.80 -3.49
CA ASN A 29 -20.22 -12.73 -4.62
C ASN A 29 -18.93 -13.40 -5.06
N THR A 30 -17.77 -12.73 -4.89
CA THR A 30 -16.49 -13.20 -5.43
C THR A 30 -15.55 -13.75 -4.35
N PHE A 31 -15.44 -13.10 -3.19
CA PHE A 31 -14.50 -13.49 -2.13
C PHE A 31 -15.15 -14.23 -0.97
N LEU A 32 -16.44 -14.01 -0.71
CA LEU A 32 -17.17 -14.64 0.38
C LEU A 32 -18.13 -15.73 -0.10
N ASN A 33 -18.04 -16.14 -1.36
CA ASN A 33 -18.81 -17.22 -1.95
C ASN A 33 -17.87 -18.41 -2.24
N PRO A 34 -18.00 -19.56 -1.52
CA PRO A 34 -17.13 -20.72 -1.74
C PRO A 34 -17.18 -21.33 -3.15
N MET A 35 -18.19 -21.00 -3.95
CA MET A 35 -18.33 -21.48 -5.34
C MET A 35 -17.69 -20.52 -6.36
N SER A 36 -17.13 -19.39 -5.93
CA SER A 36 -16.55 -18.40 -6.83
C SER A 36 -15.07 -18.65 -7.10
N PHE A 37 -14.62 -18.20 -8.26
CA PHE A 37 -13.24 -18.33 -8.70
C PHE A 37 -12.25 -17.67 -7.72
N LEU A 38 -12.50 -16.40 -7.32
CA LEU A 38 -11.58 -15.66 -6.46
C LEU A 38 -11.49 -16.17 -5.01
N TYR A 39 -12.49 -16.96 -4.58
CA TYR A 39 -12.44 -17.57 -3.25
C TYR A 39 -11.37 -18.67 -3.15
N GLU A 40 -11.16 -19.44 -4.21
CA GLU A 40 -10.20 -20.56 -4.22
C GLU A 40 -8.87 -20.22 -4.88
N GLU A 41 -8.83 -19.18 -5.71
CA GLU A 41 -7.70 -18.87 -6.59
C GLU A 41 -6.36 -18.78 -5.88
N PRO A 42 -6.19 -18.05 -4.74
CA PRO A 42 -4.88 -17.95 -4.08
C PRO A 42 -4.32 -19.29 -3.60
N ILE A 43 -5.19 -20.16 -3.10
CA ILE A 43 -4.77 -21.50 -2.65
C ILE A 43 -4.44 -22.39 -3.85
N ASN A 44 -5.24 -22.32 -4.91
CA ASN A 44 -5.04 -23.15 -6.11
C ASN A 44 -3.75 -22.74 -6.83
N LEU A 45 -3.50 -21.43 -6.96
CA LEU A 45 -2.28 -20.91 -7.55
C LEU A 45 -1.05 -21.38 -6.75
N LEU A 46 -1.05 -21.26 -5.43
CA LEU A 46 0.06 -21.76 -4.63
C LEU A 46 0.27 -23.28 -4.77
N LYS A 47 -0.80 -24.08 -4.81
CA LYS A 47 -0.66 -25.54 -5.01
C LYS A 47 -0.04 -25.90 -6.35
N GLN A 48 -0.26 -25.10 -7.38
CA GLN A 48 0.33 -25.29 -8.71
C GLN A 48 1.81 -24.88 -8.77
N GLU A 49 2.16 -23.77 -8.10
CA GLU A 49 3.48 -23.16 -8.21
C GLU A 49 4.50 -23.70 -7.21
N VAL A 50 4.06 -24.28 -6.06
CA VAL A 50 4.97 -24.65 -4.99
C VAL A 50 4.70 -26.05 -4.41
N ARG A 51 5.78 -26.74 -3.96
CA ARG A 51 5.68 -28.11 -3.42
C ARG A 51 5.13 -28.18 -2.00
N GLU A 52 5.33 -27.14 -1.18
CA GLU A 52 4.96 -27.10 0.25
C GLU A 52 4.05 -25.90 0.55
N PRO A 53 2.80 -25.87 0.04
CA PRO A 53 1.93 -24.68 0.11
C PRO A 53 1.66 -24.18 1.53
N ALA A 54 1.70 -25.07 2.54
CA ALA A 54 1.39 -24.74 3.92
C ALA A 54 2.33 -23.66 4.51
N ILE A 55 3.64 -23.78 4.28
CA ILE A 55 4.62 -22.81 4.77
C ILE A 55 4.48 -21.47 4.03
N TYR A 56 4.26 -21.50 2.71
CA TYR A 56 4.00 -20.30 1.93
C TYR A 56 2.75 -19.56 2.42
N THR A 57 1.65 -20.30 2.65
CA THR A 57 0.42 -19.77 3.24
C THR A 57 0.67 -19.11 4.60
N ALA A 58 1.45 -19.76 5.48
CA ALA A 58 1.77 -19.21 6.79
C ALA A 58 2.58 -17.90 6.68
N ILE A 59 3.57 -17.82 5.77
CA ILE A 59 4.37 -16.63 5.52
C ILE A 59 3.50 -15.49 4.99
N ILE A 60 2.69 -15.75 3.95
CA ILE A 60 1.80 -14.72 3.37
C ILE A 60 0.81 -14.23 4.42
N THR A 61 0.23 -15.14 5.22
CA THR A 61 -0.69 -14.78 6.32
C THR A 61 0.01 -13.90 7.36
N ALA A 62 1.24 -14.23 7.75
CA ALA A 62 2.01 -13.41 8.68
C ALA A 62 2.18 -11.97 8.16
N ILE A 63 2.55 -11.83 6.88
CA ILE A 63 2.73 -10.52 6.25
C ILE A 63 1.39 -9.78 6.11
N ALA A 64 0.32 -10.44 5.65
CA ALA A 64 -1.02 -9.87 5.53
C ALA A 64 -1.59 -9.35 6.88
N THR A 65 -1.13 -9.93 7.99
CA THR A 65 -1.52 -9.56 9.36
C THR A 65 -0.53 -8.61 10.05
N GLY A 66 0.42 -8.01 9.30
CA GLY A 66 1.26 -6.92 9.77
C GLY A 66 2.68 -7.29 10.19
N HIS A 67 3.09 -8.57 10.10
CA HIS A 67 4.46 -8.99 10.41
C HIS A 67 5.34 -8.77 9.17
N SER A 68 6.05 -7.67 9.12
CA SER A 68 6.76 -7.25 7.90
C SER A 68 8.26 -7.51 7.92
N ARG A 69 8.87 -7.70 9.11
CA ARG A 69 10.31 -7.94 9.23
C ARG A 69 10.63 -9.43 9.24
N MET A 70 11.80 -9.81 8.74
CA MET A 70 12.25 -11.20 8.72
C MET A 70 12.12 -11.90 10.08
N SER A 71 12.51 -11.24 11.16
CA SER A 71 12.42 -11.78 12.52
C SER A 71 10.97 -11.98 12.99
N GLU A 72 10.08 -11.08 12.63
CA GLU A 72 8.65 -11.15 12.96
C GLU A 72 7.98 -12.30 12.20
N ILE A 73 8.27 -12.40 10.88
CA ILE A 73 7.75 -13.46 10.02
C ILE A 73 8.22 -14.82 10.51
N SER A 74 9.53 -14.99 10.74
CA SER A 74 10.09 -16.27 11.19
C SER A 74 9.55 -16.70 12.54
N SER A 75 9.41 -15.77 13.49
CA SER A 75 8.80 -16.03 14.79
C SER A 75 7.33 -16.43 14.66
N LYS A 76 6.56 -15.75 13.80
CA LYS A 76 5.14 -16.01 13.58
C LYS A 76 4.87 -17.36 12.93
N VAL A 77 5.74 -17.74 11.98
CA VAL A 77 5.65 -19.03 11.23
C VAL A 77 6.20 -20.20 12.05
N GLY A 78 7.07 -19.94 13.02
CA GLY A 78 7.75 -20.96 13.81
C GLY A 78 8.95 -21.61 13.10
N GLU A 79 9.50 -20.93 12.08
CA GLU A 79 10.63 -21.39 11.29
C GLU A 79 11.88 -20.50 11.51
N ASN A 80 13.06 -21.05 11.22
CA ASN A 80 14.27 -20.24 11.28
C ASN A 80 14.36 -19.24 10.09
N THR A 81 15.12 -18.16 10.30
CA THR A 81 15.25 -17.08 9.30
C THR A 81 15.80 -17.54 7.95
N ASN A 82 16.69 -18.54 7.91
CA ASN A 82 17.25 -19.05 6.66
C ASN A 82 16.20 -19.80 5.83
N VAL A 83 15.34 -20.55 6.50
CA VAL A 83 14.21 -21.25 5.87
C VAL A 83 13.22 -20.22 5.33
N CYS A 84 12.80 -19.25 6.16
CA CYS A 84 11.92 -18.17 5.73
C CYS A 84 12.50 -17.37 4.56
N ALA A 85 13.80 -17.07 4.55
CA ALA A 85 14.46 -16.34 3.47
C ALA A 85 14.34 -17.06 2.12
N ARG A 86 14.45 -18.38 2.11
CA ARG A 86 14.29 -19.19 0.89
C ARG A 86 12.85 -19.10 0.35
N TYR A 87 11.86 -19.23 1.22
CA TYR A 87 10.45 -19.16 0.83
C TYR A 87 10.06 -17.75 0.38
N LEU A 88 10.53 -16.71 1.07
CA LEU A 88 10.33 -15.32 0.68
C LEU A 88 10.94 -15.01 -0.70
N LYS A 89 12.15 -15.54 -0.98
CA LYS A 89 12.77 -15.39 -2.31
C LYS A 89 11.89 -15.97 -3.42
N ASN A 90 11.29 -17.12 -3.19
CA ASN A 90 10.38 -17.74 -4.17
C ASN A 90 9.11 -16.89 -4.32
N LEU A 91 8.49 -16.43 -3.23
CA LEU A 91 7.30 -15.57 -3.29
C LEU A 91 7.56 -14.25 -4.01
N ILE A 92 8.78 -13.69 -3.87
CA ILE A 92 9.21 -12.51 -4.63
C ILE A 92 9.32 -12.85 -6.12
N SER A 93 9.90 -14.00 -6.47
CA SER A 93 10.02 -14.41 -7.88
C SER A 93 8.66 -14.70 -8.54
N LEU A 94 7.64 -15.04 -7.76
CA LEU A 94 6.25 -15.21 -8.21
C LEU A 94 5.47 -13.89 -8.26
N GLY A 95 6.05 -12.76 -7.85
CA GLY A 95 5.37 -11.47 -7.80
C GLY A 95 4.29 -11.34 -6.72
N ILE A 96 4.23 -12.28 -5.76
CA ILE A 96 3.24 -12.26 -4.68
C ILE A 96 3.67 -11.30 -3.56
N ILE A 97 4.98 -11.26 -3.27
CA ILE A 97 5.58 -10.43 -2.22
C ILE A 97 6.67 -9.57 -2.82
N LYS A 98 6.83 -8.36 -2.30
CA LYS A 98 7.98 -7.49 -2.56
C LYS A 98 8.81 -7.28 -1.31
N ARG A 99 10.09 -7.02 -1.53
CA ARG A 99 11.06 -6.61 -0.52
C ARG A 99 11.24 -5.11 -0.63
N GLU A 100 11.05 -4.40 0.44
CA GLU A 100 11.19 -2.95 0.51
C GLU A 100 12.32 -2.56 1.46
N MET A 101 13.03 -1.50 1.12
CA MET A 101 14.03 -0.83 1.97
C MET A 101 13.72 0.67 2.00
N PRO A 102 14.12 1.38 3.06
CA PRO A 102 13.96 2.83 3.07
C PRO A 102 14.60 3.44 1.83
N TYR A 103 13.96 4.44 1.24
CA TYR A 103 14.47 5.14 0.06
C TYR A 103 15.93 5.56 0.26
N GLY A 104 16.77 5.38 -0.75
CA GLY A 104 18.21 5.68 -0.69
C GLY A 104 19.09 4.63 0.01
N GLU A 105 18.51 3.62 0.69
CA GLU A 105 19.28 2.55 1.32
C GLU A 105 19.38 1.32 0.42
N THR A 106 20.58 0.75 0.28
CA THR A 106 20.84 -0.41 -0.60
C THR A 106 21.00 -1.73 0.17
N ASN A 107 21.38 -1.66 1.44
CA ASN A 107 21.54 -2.84 2.30
C ASN A 107 21.19 -2.48 3.75
N SER A 108 19.91 -2.54 4.08
CA SER A 108 19.40 -2.08 5.36
C SER A 108 18.88 -3.22 6.22
N LYS A 109 19.23 -3.18 7.52
CA LYS A 109 18.59 -3.99 8.55
C LYS A 109 17.11 -3.61 8.76
N LYS A 110 16.67 -2.50 8.18
CA LYS A 110 15.29 -2.01 8.20
C LYS A 110 14.43 -2.59 7.07
N THR A 111 14.95 -3.57 6.32
CA THR A 111 14.19 -4.27 5.26
C THR A 111 12.87 -4.81 5.78
N ILE A 112 11.80 -4.57 5.02
CA ILE A 112 10.47 -5.14 5.26
C ILE A 112 10.00 -5.92 4.03
N TYR A 113 9.01 -6.78 4.25
CA TYR A 113 8.31 -7.53 3.22
C TYR A 113 6.84 -7.15 3.24
N SER A 114 6.27 -6.93 2.07
CA SER A 114 4.85 -6.63 1.88
C SER A 114 4.28 -7.50 0.76
N ILE A 115 2.96 -7.68 0.75
CA ILE A 115 2.29 -8.37 -0.35
C ILE A 115 2.16 -7.37 -1.50
N GLU A 116 2.60 -7.79 -2.69
CA GLU A 116 2.56 -6.97 -3.90
C GLU A 116 1.25 -7.16 -4.67
N ASP A 117 0.77 -8.40 -4.75
CA ASP A 117 -0.50 -8.70 -5.39
C ASP A 117 -1.69 -8.32 -4.48
N ASN A 118 -2.52 -7.38 -4.93
CA ASN A 118 -3.64 -6.87 -4.15
C ASN A 118 -4.71 -7.94 -3.88
N MET A 119 -4.96 -8.85 -4.82
CA MET A 119 -5.94 -9.94 -4.63
C MET A 119 -5.46 -10.90 -3.53
N PHE A 120 -4.18 -11.27 -3.54
CA PHE A 120 -3.58 -12.04 -2.46
C PHE A 120 -3.64 -11.29 -1.12
N ASN A 121 -3.30 -9.99 -1.11
CA ASN A 121 -3.34 -9.17 0.10
C ASN A 121 -4.75 -9.13 0.71
N PHE A 122 -5.76 -8.85 -0.10
CA PHE A 122 -7.16 -8.82 0.33
C PHE A 122 -7.61 -10.19 0.85
N TRP A 123 -7.31 -11.25 0.09
CA TRP A 123 -7.74 -12.61 0.42
C TRP A 123 -7.10 -13.11 1.72
N TYR A 124 -5.79 -12.99 1.89
CA TYR A 124 -5.08 -13.46 3.08
C TYR A 124 -5.42 -12.64 4.33
N ARG A 125 -5.71 -11.35 4.15
CA ARG A 125 -6.12 -10.49 5.25
C ARG A 125 -7.54 -10.78 5.72
N PHE A 126 -8.48 -10.98 4.81
CA PHE A 126 -9.91 -10.98 5.13
C PHE A 126 -10.63 -12.31 4.93
N VAL A 127 -10.24 -13.12 3.96
CA VAL A 127 -10.97 -14.35 3.59
C VAL A 127 -10.48 -15.55 4.40
N LEU A 128 -9.19 -15.82 4.37
CA LEU A 128 -8.61 -17.02 4.98
C LEU A 128 -8.99 -17.19 6.46
N ASN A 129 -8.83 -16.13 7.24
CA ASN A 129 -9.09 -16.15 8.69
C ASN A 129 -10.58 -16.23 9.04
N ASN A 130 -11.47 -15.98 8.09
CA ASN A 130 -12.93 -16.04 8.26
C ASN A 130 -13.56 -17.23 7.51
N ASN A 131 -12.76 -18.12 6.95
CA ASN A 131 -13.22 -19.24 6.13
C ASN A 131 -14.33 -20.06 6.81
N SER A 132 -14.18 -20.39 8.09
CA SER A 132 -15.18 -21.16 8.85
C SER A 132 -16.53 -20.46 8.95
N ILE A 133 -16.58 -19.15 8.94
CA ILE A 133 -17.81 -18.34 8.97
C ILE A 133 -18.41 -18.27 7.57
N ILE A 134 -17.57 -18.07 6.55
CA ILE A 134 -17.97 -17.98 5.14
C ILE A 134 -18.65 -19.27 4.69
N VAL A 135 -18.07 -20.43 4.96
CA VAL A 135 -18.61 -21.76 4.58
C VAL A 135 -19.97 -22.02 5.25
N ARG A 136 -20.25 -21.39 6.39
CA ARG A 136 -21.55 -21.48 7.07
C ARG A 136 -22.58 -20.48 6.55
N GLY A 137 -22.22 -19.66 5.53
CA GLY A 137 -23.13 -18.70 4.90
C GLY A 137 -23.30 -17.40 5.68
N ALA A 138 -22.59 -17.17 6.78
CA ALA A 138 -22.70 -15.94 7.56
C ALA A 138 -21.80 -14.81 6.97
N THR A 139 -21.96 -14.56 5.67
CA THR A 139 -21.13 -13.61 4.88
C THR A 139 -21.30 -12.16 5.31
N ASP A 140 -22.48 -11.79 5.84
CA ASP A 140 -22.74 -10.43 6.34
C ASP A 140 -21.83 -10.08 7.51
N LEU A 141 -21.65 -11.01 8.47
CA LEU A 141 -20.75 -10.82 9.60
C LEU A 141 -19.26 -10.64 9.16
N VAL A 142 -18.89 -11.32 8.10
CA VAL A 142 -17.52 -11.17 7.55
C VAL A 142 -17.38 -9.83 6.83
N TYR A 143 -18.41 -9.44 6.07
CA TYR A 143 -18.39 -8.16 5.36
C TYR A 143 -18.33 -6.97 6.32
N GLU A 144 -19.09 -6.96 7.40
CA GLU A 144 -19.03 -5.91 8.43
C GLU A 144 -17.59 -5.72 8.97
N LYS A 145 -16.85 -6.82 9.18
CA LYS A 145 -15.44 -6.76 9.59
C LYS A 145 -14.54 -6.18 8.50
N ILE A 146 -14.80 -6.54 7.24
CA ILE A 146 -14.05 -6.00 6.09
C ILE A 146 -14.30 -4.50 5.98
N GLU A 147 -15.56 -4.07 5.99
CA GLU A 147 -15.96 -2.68 5.86
C GLU A 147 -15.30 -1.80 6.92
N GLY A 148 -15.29 -2.25 8.19
CA GLY A 148 -14.64 -1.54 9.29
C GLY A 148 -13.13 -1.37 9.14
N GLN A 149 -12.46 -2.17 8.32
CA GLN A 149 -11.02 -2.13 8.07
C GLN A 149 -10.66 -1.65 6.66
N LEU A 150 -11.63 -1.46 5.77
CA LEU A 150 -11.40 -1.20 4.35
C LEU A 150 -10.68 0.14 4.14
N SER A 151 -10.99 1.15 4.95
CA SER A 151 -10.32 2.45 4.85
C SER A 151 -8.83 2.36 5.20
N ASP A 152 -8.50 1.65 6.27
CA ASP A 152 -7.12 1.40 6.69
C ASP A 152 -6.37 0.55 5.65
N TYR A 153 -7.02 -0.51 5.15
CA TYR A 153 -6.48 -1.35 4.07
C TYR A 153 -6.12 -0.53 2.82
N MET A 154 -6.97 0.42 2.45
CA MET A 154 -6.78 1.27 1.28
C MET A 154 -5.67 2.30 1.43
N GLY A 155 -5.20 2.59 2.63
CA GLY A 155 -4.13 3.56 2.86
C GLY A 155 -2.89 3.25 2.02
N ARG A 156 -2.38 2.02 2.13
CA ARG A 156 -1.21 1.55 1.35
C ARG A 156 -1.44 1.53 -0.15
N ILE A 157 -2.62 1.13 -0.57
CA ILE A 157 -3.01 1.11 -1.98
C ILE A 157 -3.08 2.52 -2.56
N PHE A 158 -3.53 3.47 -1.75
CA PHE A 158 -3.56 4.87 -2.15
C PHE A 158 -2.17 5.46 -2.34
N GLU A 159 -1.18 5.09 -1.51
CA GLU A 159 0.23 5.46 -1.72
C GLU A 159 0.74 4.96 -3.10
N GLU A 160 0.39 3.73 -3.49
CA GLU A 160 0.74 3.18 -4.81
C GLU A 160 0.07 3.94 -5.96
N ILE A 161 -1.21 4.29 -5.81
CA ILE A 161 -1.94 5.10 -6.80
C ILE A 161 -1.31 6.49 -6.93
N CYS A 162 -0.95 7.13 -5.81
CA CYS A 162 -0.26 8.42 -5.80
C CYS A 162 1.12 8.34 -6.45
N THR A 163 1.85 7.24 -6.23
CA THR A 163 3.13 6.98 -6.90
C THR A 163 2.95 6.88 -8.42
N GLN A 164 1.94 6.17 -8.91
CA GLN A 164 1.62 6.09 -10.33
C GLN A 164 1.27 7.46 -10.92
N TYR A 165 0.52 8.28 -10.18
CA TYR A 165 0.22 9.66 -10.58
C TYR A 165 1.50 10.49 -10.73
N LEU A 166 2.43 10.43 -9.78
CA LEU A 166 3.70 11.16 -9.87
C LEU A 166 4.52 10.72 -11.06
N TRP A 167 4.60 9.42 -11.35
CA TRP A 167 5.26 8.90 -12.54
C TRP A 167 4.62 9.43 -13.83
N LYS A 168 3.29 9.44 -13.90
CA LYS A 168 2.59 10.02 -15.06
C LYS A 168 2.90 11.51 -15.23
N GLN A 169 2.89 12.29 -14.13
CA GLN A 169 3.26 13.71 -14.18
C GLN A 169 4.70 13.91 -14.70
N LEU A 170 5.64 13.05 -14.30
CA LEU A 170 7.01 13.10 -14.79
C LEU A 170 7.08 12.79 -16.30
N LEU A 171 6.46 11.70 -16.73
CA LEU A 171 6.46 11.29 -18.14
C LEU A 171 5.78 12.30 -19.08
N GLU A 172 4.82 13.06 -18.58
CA GLU A 172 4.15 14.15 -19.29
C GLU A 172 4.89 15.50 -19.21
N GLY A 173 6.06 15.55 -18.56
CA GLY A 173 6.84 16.78 -18.38
C GLY A 173 6.18 17.81 -17.46
N LYS A 174 5.24 17.37 -16.60
CA LYS A 174 4.49 18.24 -15.66
C LYS A 174 5.05 18.21 -14.24
N SER A 175 6.00 17.29 -13.95
CA SER A 175 6.61 17.21 -12.62
C SER A 175 7.64 18.31 -12.43
N PRO A 176 7.60 19.04 -11.29
CA PRO A 176 8.61 20.06 -10.97
C PRO A 176 9.94 19.47 -10.48
N VAL A 177 10.02 18.14 -10.32
CA VAL A 177 11.21 17.38 -9.90
C VAL A 177 11.39 16.21 -10.85
N GLU A 178 12.55 16.11 -11.47
CA GLU A 178 12.92 15.03 -12.40
C GLU A 178 13.57 13.87 -11.62
N PHE A 179 12.77 13.15 -10.87
CA PHE A 179 13.24 12.00 -10.09
C PHE A 179 13.48 10.77 -10.99
N VAL A 180 14.43 9.90 -10.60
CA VAL A 180 14.71 8.62 -11.28
C VAL A 180 14.08 7.43 -10.57
N SER A 181 13.68 7.60 -9.33
CA SER A 181 12.97 6.61 -8.53
C SER A 181 12.08 7.28 -7.49
N LEU A 182 11.06 6.56 -7.06
CA LEU A 182 10.21 6.92 -5.93
C LEU A 182 10.17 5.76 -4.95
N GLY A 183 10.08 6.05 -3.67
CA GLY A 183 9.96 5.03 -2.64
C GLY A 183 9.57 5.61 -1.30
N ARG A 184 9.21 4.74 -0.37
CA ARG A 184 8.96 5.09 1.02
C ARG A 184 10.27 5.25 1.77
N TRP A 185 10.25 6.11 2.76
CA TRP A 185 11.34 6.19 3.71
C TRP A 185 10.83 5.99 5.14
N TRP A 186 11.56 5.23 5.94
CA TRP A 186 11.31 5.08 7.38
C TRP A 186 12.63 4.99 8.13
N GLY A 187 12.68 5.65 9.27
CA GLY A 187 13.88 5.73 10.08
C GLY A 187 13.62 6.33 11.45
N ASN A 188 14.70 6.59 12.17
CA ASN A 188 14.66 7.21 13.48
C ASN A 188 15.03 8.69 13.37
N ASP A 189 14.20 9.55 13.91
CA ASP A 189 14.55 10.91 14.27
C ASP A 189 15.30 10.86 15.62
N ALA A 190 16.63 10.97 15.56
CA ALA A 190 17.47 10.86 16.75
C ALA A 190 17.29 12.05 17.71
N VAL A 191 16.90 13.22 17.20
CA VAL A 191 16.68 14.45 17.98
C VAL A 191 15.42 14.32 18.80
N ASN A 192 14.31 13.93 18.18
CA ASN A 192 13.00 13.82 18.83
C ASN A 192 12.73 12.40 19.38
N LYS A 193 13.68 11.45 19.25
CA LYS A 193 13.59 10.05 19.74
C LYS A 193 12.31 9.34 19.27
N ARG A 194 11.89 9.56 18.02
CA ARG A 194 10.69 8.98 17.43
C ARG A 194 11.00 8.23 16.13
N GLN A 195 10.16 7.27 15.78
CA GLN A 195 10.15 6.69 14.44
C GLN A 195 9.41 7.64 13.49
N VAL A 196 9.95 7.81 12.30
CA VAL A 196 9.41 8.67 11.25
C VAL A 196 9.27 7.88 9.97
N GLU A 197 8.20 8.14 9.25
CA GLU A 197 7.90 7.59 7.94
C GLU A 197 7.52 8.69 6.98
N ILE A 198 7.89 8.54 5.71
CA ILE A 198 7.48 9.38 4.59
C ILE A 198 6.91 8.46 3.53
N ASP A 199 5.69 8.71 3.12
CA ASP A 199 4.94 7.82 2.24
C ASP A 199 5.58 7.71 0.85
N ILE A 200 6.00 8.85 0.26
CA ILE A 200 6.70 8.87 -1.01
C ILE A 200 7.81 9.90 -0.97
N MET A 201 9.00 9.47 -1.37
CA MET A 201 10.19 10.31 -1.51
C MET A 201 10.84 10.05 -2.87
N GLY A 202 11.38 11.09 -3.51
CA GLY A 202 12.17 11.01 -4.73
C GLY A 202 13.20 12.11 -4.80
N GLU A 203 14.32 11.84 -5.43
CA GLU A 203 15.42 12.78 -5.60
C GLU A 203 15.66 13.05 -7.08
N GLN A 204 15.94 14.31 -7.42
CA GLN A 204 16.49 14.69 -8.70
C GLN A 204 18.02 14.76 -8.63
N ASP A 205 18.53 15.36 -7.58
CA ASP A 205 19.97 15.53 -7.31
C ASP A 205 20.19 15.71 -5.78
N LYS A 206 21.42 15.94 -5.36
CA LYS A 206 21.81 16.14 -3.96
C LYS A 206 21.15 17.37 -3.28
N ASN A 207 20.55 18.28 -4.05
CA ASN A 207 19.97 19.51 -3.55
C ASN A 207 18.44 19.55 -3.70
N THR A 208 17.87 18.71 -4.56
CA THR A 208 16.47 18.78 -4.99
C THR A 208 15.77 17.45 -4.73
N ALA A 209 14.71 17.49 -3.93
CA ALA A 209 13.88 16.33 -3.60
C ALA A 209 12.39 16.65 -3.60
N LEU A 210 11.62 15.57 -3.72
CA LEU A 210 10.18 15.51 -3.58
C LEU A 210 9.84 14.70 -2.35
N PHE A 211 8.92 15.21 -1.52
CA PHE A 211 8.33 14.50 -0.40
C PHE A 211 6.81 14.51 -0.52
N ALA A 212 6.17 13.38 -0.26
CA ALA A 212 4.72 13.31 -0.31
C ALA A 212 4.14 12.54 0.88
N GLU A 213 2.93 12.95 1.28
CA GLU A 213 2.09 12.29 2.28
C GLU A 213 0.73 11.98 1.65
N CYS A 214 0.20 10.79 1.93
CA CYS A 214 -1.02 10.25 1.31
C CYS A 214 -2.07 9.95 2.39
N LYS A 215 -3.28 10.50 2.26
CA LYS A 215 -4.36 10.30 3.22
C LYS A 215 -5.63 9.77 2.58
N TRP A 216 -5.91 8.48 2.82
CA TRP A 216 -7.15 7.81 2.42
C TRP A 216 -8.15 7.81 3.59
N ARG A 217 -8.79 8.95 3.83
CA ARG A 217 -9.82 9.11 4.88
C ARG A 217 -10.99 9.95 4.39
N ASN A 218 -12.11 9.89 5.09
CA ASN A 218 -13.32 10.59 4.67
C ASN A 218 -13.33 12.09 5.06
N GLU A 219 -12.45 12.49 5.96
CA GLU A 219 -12.28 13.87 6.39
C GLU A 219 -11.26 14.59 5.48
N ASN A 220 -11.45 15.89 5.30
CA ASN A 220 -10.46 16.71 4.62
C ASN A 220 -9.13 16.71 5.37
N VAL A 221 -8.03 16.72 4.61
CA VAL A 221 -6.69 16.81 5.17
C VAL A 221 -6.44 18.19 5.74
N ASP A 222 -6.00 18.26 6.98
CA ASP A 222 -5.79 19.50 7.71
C ASP A 222 -4.32 19.93 7.70
N LEU A 223 -4.08 21.14 8.19
CA LEU A 223 -2.79 21.83 8.26
C LEU A 223 -1.71 20.98 8.98
N ASP A 224 -2.08 20.29 10.05
CA ASP A 224 -1.18 19.47 10.86
C ASP A 224 -0.44 18.39 10.06
N VAL A 225 -1.11 17.85 9.04
CA VAL A 225 -0.50 16.84 8.15
C VAL A 225 0.59 17.47 7.28
N LEU A 226 0.34 18.69 6.75
CA LEU A 226 1.33 19.42 5.98
C LEU A 226 2.53 19.82 6.85
N GLU A 227 2.28 20.35 8.03
CA GLU A 227 3.33 20.75 8.99
C GLU A 227 4.17 19.53 9.41
N THR A 228 3.53 18.38 9.62
CA THR A 228 4.22 17.12 9.92
C THR A 228 5.12 16.68 8.77
N LEU A 229 4.66 16.77 7.52
CA LEU A 229 5.48 16.41 6.36
C LEU A 229 6.68 17.34 6.22
N VAL A 230 6.48 18.66 6.40
CA VAL A 230 7.57 19.64 6.38
C VAL A 230 8.58 19.35 7.51
N ASP A 231 8.12 19.12 8.74
CA ASP A 231 8.98 18.79 9.88
C ASP A 231 9.82 17.50 9.62
N ARG A 232 9.18 16.46 9.09
CA ARG A 232 9.87 15.21 8.74
C ARG A 232 10.93 15.41 7.64
N SER A 233 10.68 16.28 6.68
CA SER A 233 11.63 16.58 5.61
C SER A 233 12.91 17.24 6.11
N MET A 234 12.89 17.91 7.27
CA MET A 234 14.08 18.52 7.89
C MET A 234 15.13 17.49 8.35
N LEU A 235 14.78 16.21 8.39
CA LEU A 235 15.77 15.12 8.60
C LEU A 235 16.75 14.97 7.42
N PHE A 236 16.45 15.60 6.30
CA PHE A 236 17.23 15.54 5.07
C PHE A 236 17.78 16.94 4.72
N HIS A 237 18.92 16.95 4.06
CA HIS A 237 19.65 18.20 3.80
C HIS A 237 19.48 18.69 2.35
N TYR A 238 18.21 18.80 1.89
CA TYR A 238 17.93 19.36 0.57
C TYR A 238 17.66 20.86 0.65
N SER A 239 18.20 21.62 -0.30
CA SER A 239 17.96 23.08 -0.38
C SER A 239 16.72 23.44 -1.21
N LYS A 240 16.28 22.53 -2.08
CA LYS A 240 15.07 22.70 -2.90
C LYS A 240 14.15 21.51 -2.67
N ILE A 241 13.03 21.76 -2.01
CA ILE A 241 12.06 20.73 -1.68
C ILE A 241 10.73 21.05 -2.37
N ARG A 242 10.09 20.02 -2.94
CA ARG A 242 8.71 20.05 -3.40
C ARG A 242 7.89 19.09 -2.56
N TYR A 243 6.76 19.56 -2.07
CA TYR A 243 5.83 18.76 -1.28
C TYR A 243 4.60 18.43 -2.11
N TYR A 244 4.14 17.19 -1.95
CA TYR A 244 2.84 16.76 -2.43
C TYR A 244 2.01 16.27 -1.26
N LEU A 245 0.77 16.70 -1.20
CA LEU A 245 -0.17 16.22 -0.22
C LEU A 245 -1.37 15.62 -0.97
N PHE A 246 -1.57 14.32 -0.80
CA PHE A 246 -2.62 13.59 -1.48
C PHE A 246 -3.78 13.31 -0.52
N SER A 247 -5.00 13.57 -0.97
CA SER A 247 -6.21 13.36 -0.19
C SER A 247 -7.30 12.62 -0.97
N LYS A 248 -8.00 11.70 -0.28
CA LYS A 248 -9.21 11.07 -0.82
C LYS A 248 -10.32 12.09 -1.09
N THR A 249 -10.52 13.03 -0.17
CA THR A 249 -11.67 13.95 -0.17
C THR A 249 -11.30 15.37 -0.59
N GLY A 250 -10.25 15.94 -0.02
CA GLY A 250 -9.83 17.32 -0.22
C GLY A 250 -9.08 17.86 0.99
N PHE A 251 -9.02 19.18 1.09
CA PHE A 251 -8.18 19.88 2.07
C PHE A 251 -8.99 20.96 2.80
N THR A 252 -8.63 21.24 4.05
CA THR A 252 -9.22 22.35 4.79
C THR A 252 -8.69 23.69 4.28
N LYS A 253 -9.41 24.77 4.55
CA LYS A 253 -8.96 26.14 4.21
C LYS A 253 -7.60 26.48 4.83
N GLY A 254 -7.34 26.00 6.06
CA GLY A 254 -6.06 26.20 6.72
C GLY A 254 -4.91 25.54 5.97
N CYS A 255 -5.09 24.31 5.52
CA CYS A 255 -4.12 23.58 4.72
C CYS A 255 -3.86 24.27 3.37
N ILE A 256 -4.92 24.71 2.67
CA ILE A 256 -4.82 25.40 1.38
C ILE A 256 -4.02 26.71 1.53
N ASN A 257 -4.39 27.55 2.48
CA ASN A 257 -3.71 28.83 2.71
C ASN A 257 -2.22 28.64 3.03
N LYS A 258 -1.89 27.62 3.83
CA LYS A 258 -0.49 27.31 4.16
C LYS A 258 0.30 26.79 2.96
N ALA A 259 -0.32 25.99 2.13
CA ALA A 259 0.29 25.51 0.89
C ALA A 259 0.61 26.66 -0.08
N GLU A 260 -0.29 27.63 -0.20
CA GLU A 260 -0.09 28.87 -0.99
C GLU A 260 1.03 29.75 -0.40
N GLU A 261 1.06 29.92 0.91
CA GLU A 261 2.12 30.67 1.62
C GLU A 261 3.50 30.07 1.37
N LEU A 262 3.63 28.75 1.44
CA LEU A 262 4.89 28.05 1.22
C LEU A 262 5.33 28.07 -0.26
N GLY A 263 4.41 28.09 -1.20
CA GLY A 263 4.66 28.19 -2.65
C GLY A 263 5.35 26.99 -3.31
N ASN A 264 5.68 25.98 -2.53
CA ASN A 264 6.33 24.75 -2.99
C ASN A 264 5.54 23.47 -2.67
N VAL A 265 4.25 23.61 -2.37
CA VAL A 265 3.33 22.51 -2.03
C VAL A 265 2.31 22.34 -3.16
N THR A 266 2.09 21.11 -3.57
CA THR A 266 1.04 20.72 -4.51
C THR A 266 0.00 19.87 -3.78
N LEU A 267 -1.24 20.35 -3.75
CA LEU A 267 -2.38 19.64 -3.17
C LEU A 267 -3.11 18.85 -4.28
N VAL A 268 -3.28 17.55 -4.09
CA VAL A 268 -3.87 16.68 -5.11
C VAL A 268 -4.98 15.86 -4.48
N SER A 269 -6.21 16.05 -4.94
CA SER A 269 -7.35 15.21 -4.54
C SER A 269 -7.41 13.92 -5.35
N TYR A 270 -8.11 12.91 -4.83
CA TYR A 270 -8.36 11.68 -5.58
C TYR A 270 -9.08 11.95 -6.91
N SER A 271 -9.97 12.95 -6.97
CA SER A 271 -10.64 13.35 -8.23
C SER A 271 -9.65 13.87 -9.28
N ASP A 272 -8.58 14.57 -8.85
CA ASP A 272 -7.52 15.06 -9.75
C ASP A 272 -6.66 13.91 -10.26
N ILE A 273 -6.37 12.93 -9.39
CA ILE A 273 -5.66 11.70 -9.79
C ILE A 273 -6.43 10.96 -10.88
N ILE A 274 -7.74 10.73 -10.70
CA ILE A 274 -8.56 10.02 -11.68
C ILE A 274 -8.58 10.76 -13.02
N LYS A 275 -8.76 12.07 -13.02
CA LYS A 275 -8.72 12.87 -14.26
C LYS A 275 -7.37 12.79 -14.97
N ALA A 276 -6.29 12.70 -14.21
CA ALA A 276 -4.96 12.60 -14.79
C ALA A 276 -4.63 11.18 -15.29
N LEU A 277 -5.15 10.12 -14.66
CA LEU A 277 -4.88 8.73 -15.03
C LEU A 277 -5.85 8.18 -16.10
N ALA A 278 -7.00 8.83 -16.31
CA ALA A 278 -7.93 8.51 -17.39
C ALA A 278 -7.35 8.93 -18.75
#